data_9efa6022fe7ab574e7c1417400482f94
#
_entry.id   9efa6022fe7ab574e7c1417400482f94
#
_cell.length_a   1.000
_cell.length_b   1.000
_cell.length_c   1.000
_cell.angle_alpha   90.00
_cell.angle_beta   90.00
_cell.angle_gamma   90.00
#
_symmetry.space_group_name_H-M   'P 1'
#
loop_
_entity.id
_entity.type
_entity.pdbx_description
1 polymer ?
#
loop_
_entity_poly.entity_id
_entity_poly.type
_entity_poly.pdbx_seq_one_letter_code
_entity_poly.pdbx_strand_id
1 'polypeptide(L)'
;FYNFQSEYDALIEVINADYEVRGGSSNIPSKEEFETVSNRTTLVQIQAGGTGIELQYNNLVVFFSPTWSYQDYEQALGRAYRNGQDKKVTVFKFVTKDTIEEDVYEALTSKKDFTKDMFLKRLGG
;
A
#
# COMPACT_ATOMS: atom_id res chain seq x y z
N PHE A 1 2.20 2.70 0.04
CA PHE A 1 1.58 2.05 -1.14
C PHE A 1 0.77 3.05 -1.96
N TYR A 2 0.95 3.03 -3.25
CA TYR A 2 0.21 3.85 -4.21
C TYR A 2 -0.24 2.99 -5.39
N ASN A 3 -1.13 3.52 -6.25
CA ASN A 3 -1.69 2.76 -7.38
C ASN A 3 -1.21 3.27 -8.74
N PHE A 4 -1.26 4.57 -8.99
CA PHE A 4 -1.13 5.12 -10.33
C PHE A 4 0.15 5.91 -10.53
N GLN A 5 0.62 6.00 -11.78
CA GLN A 5 1.79 6.78 -12.15
C GLN A 5 1.66 8.25 -11.73
N SER A 6 0.45 8.83 -11.86
CA SER A 6 0.21 10.20 -11.43
C SER A 6 0.42 10.40 -9.93
N GLU A 7 0.11 9.39 -9.13
CA GLU A 7 0.38 9.41 -7.68
C GLU A 7 1.87 9.33 -7.40
N TYR A 8 2.58 8.48 -8.12
CA TYR A 8 4.04 8.40 -8.02
C TYR A 8 4.69 9.76 -8.31
N ASP A 9 4.28 10.40 -9.41
CA ASP A 9 4.83 11.69 -9.80
C ASP A 9 4.60 12.76 -8.72
N ALA A 10 3.44 12.75 -8.08
CA ALA A 10 3.13 13.67 -6.99
C ALA A 10 3.96 13.35 -5.73
N LEU A 11 4.10 12.08 -5.41
CA LEU A 11 4.81 11.64 -4.20
C LEU A 11 6.30 11.96 -4.27
N ILE A 12 6.96 11.75 -5.40
CA ILE A 12 8.40 11.99 -5.51
C ILE A 12 8.77 13.47 -5.40
N GLU A 13 7.82 14.37 -5.60
CA GLU A 13 8.05 15.80 -5.40
C GLU A 13 8.19 16.18 -3.93
N VAL A 14 7.61 15.39 -3.03
CA VAL A 14 7.56 15.71 -1.60
C VAL A 14 8.26 14.68 -0.72
N ILE A 15 8.55 13.49 -1.25
CA ILE A 15 9.16 12.39 -0.52
C ILE A 15 10.45 11.97 -1.20
N ASN A 16 11.54 11.93 -0.43
CA ASN A 16 12.78 11.30 -0.86
C ASN A 16 12.71 9.82 -0.51
N ALA A 17 12.31 9.00 -1.47
CA ALA A 17 12.26 7.56 -1.28
C ALA A 17 13.67 6.98 -1.33
N ASP A 18 14.00 6.16 -0.35
CA ASP A 18 15.27 5.43 -0.32
C ASP A 18 15.20 4.20 -1.23
N TYR A 19 14.04 3.57 -1.29
CA TYR A 19 13.82 2.38 -2.09
C TYR A 19 12.49 2.49 -2.84
N GLU A 20 12.41 1.79 -3.98
CA GLU A 20 11.20 1.79 -4.80
C GLU A 20 10.90 0.39 -5.32
N VAL A 21 9.60 0.05 -5.35
CA VAL A 21 9.08 -1.15 -5.99
C VAL A 21 8.01 -0.71 -6.98
N ARG A 22 8.31 -0.81 -8.28
CA ARG A 22 7.36 -0.39 -9.32
C ARG A 22 7.60 -1.16 -10.60
N GLY A 23 6.51 -1.48 -11.28
CA GLY A 23 6.59 -2.30 -12.49
C GLY A 23 7.23 -3.63 -12.19
N GLY A 24 8.20 -4.01 -12.97
CA GLY A 24 8.95 -5.26 -12.78
C GLY A 24 10.26 -5.09 -12.00
N SER A 25 10.48 -3.94 -11.34
CA SER A 25 11.75 -3.66 -10.70
C SER A 25 11.61 -3.34 -9.22
N SER A 26 12.68 -3.66 -8.47
CA SER A 26 12.77 -3.37 -7.04
C SER A 26 14.24 -3.16 -6.69
N ASN A 27 14.53 -2.15 -5.89
CA ASN A 27 15.86 -1.90 -5.35
C ASN A 27 15.91 -2.08 -3.82
N ILE A 28 14.96 -2.84 -3.28
CA ILE A 28 14.95 -3.16 -1.85
C ILE A 28 16.20 -3.96 -1.51
N PRO A 29 16.93 -3.57 -0.44
CA PRO A 29 18.13 -4.28 -0.04
C PRO A 29 17.81 -5.64 0.57
N SER A 30 18.84 -6.45 0.81
CA SER A 30 18.69 -7.71 1.50
C SER A 30 18.18 -7.50 2.92
N LYS A 31 17.68 -8.59 3.53
CA LYS A 31 17.21 -8.56 4.92
C LYS A 31 18.29 -8.01 5.85
N GLU A 32 19.51 -8.50 5.69
CA GLU A 32 20.64 -8.11 6.53
C GLU A 32 20.95 -6.63 6.43
N GLU A 33 20.92 -6.09 5.22
CA GLU A 33 21.13 -4.68 5.00
C GLU A 33 20.01 -3.83 5.57
N PHE A 34 18.77 -4.30 5.42
CA PHE A 34 17.59 -3.59 5.92
C PHE A 34 17.64 -3.45 7.44
N GLU A 35 18.12 -4.46 8.14
CA GLU A 35 18.22 -4.46 9.60
C GLU A 35 19.26 -3.46 10.13
N THR A 36 20.21 -3.05 9.30
CA THR A 36 21.26 -2.12 9.70
C THR A 36 20.91 -0.65 9.46
N VAL A 37 19.80 -0.36 8.80
CA VAL A 37 19.40 1.01 8.47
C VAL A 37 18.14 1.39 9.23
N SER A 38 17.95 2.71 9.43
CA SER A 38 16.76 3.25 10.05
C SER A 38 16.29 4.49 9.30
N ASN A 39 15.02 4.88 9.52
CA ASN A 39 14.43 6.06 8.91
C ASN A 39 14.47 6.03 7.38
N ARG A 40 14.17 4.87 6.82
CA ARG A 40 14.10 4.69 5.37
C ARG A 40 12.64 4.68 4.90
N THR A 41 12.42 5.22 3.71
CA THR A 41 11.12 5.29 3.07
C THR A 41 11.15 4.47 1.79
N THR A 42 10.17 3.57 1.66
CA THR A 42 9.99 2.75 0.47
C THR A 42 8.68 3.12 -0.21
N LEU A 43 8.74 3.45 -1.49
CA LEU A 43 7.55 3.65 -2.32
C LEU A 43 7.22 2.33 -3.03
N VAL A 44 5.99 1.85 -2.85
CA VAL A 44 5.56 0.58 -3.41
C VAL A 44 4.29 0.78 -4.21
N GLN A 45 4.35 0.50 -5.50
CA GLN A 45 3.15 0.39 -6.33
C GLN A 45 2.44 -0.91 -5.95
N ILE A 46 1.15 -0.84 -5.62
CA ILE A 46 0.43 -1.99 -5.05
C ILE A 46 0.52 -3.21 -5.98
N GLN A 47 0.29 -3.03 -7.26
CA GLN A 47 0.31 -4.14 -8.23
C GLN A 47 1.74 -4.68 -8.46
N ALA A 48 2.75 -3.82 -8.34
CA ALA A 48 4.14 -4.23 -8.51
C ALA A 48 4.72 -4.90 -7.28
N GLY A 49 4.11 -4.67 -6.11
CA GLY A 49 4.47 -5.34 -4.87
C GLY A 49 4.11 -6.81 -4.87
N GLY A 50 3.97 -7.43 -6.05
CA GLY A 50 3.59 -8.81 -6.25
C GLY A 50 4.35 -9.82 -5.41
N THR A 51 4.50 -11.02 -5.90
CA THR A 51 5.08 -12.11 -5.13
C THR A 51 6.57 -11.92 -4.80
N GLY A 52 7.00 -12.29 -3.61
CA GLY A 52 8.41 -12.41 -3.25
C GLY A 52 9.07 -11.19 -2.61
N ILE A 53 8.35 -10.09 -2.44
CA ILE A 53 8.90 -8.89 -1.81
C ILE A 53 8.54 -8.88 -0.33
N GLU A 54 9.53 -8.75 0.52
CA GLU A 54 9.36 -8.71 1.98
C GLU A 54 9.56 -7.28 2.50
N LEU A 55 8.54 -6.77 3.17
CA LEU A 55 8.53 -5.41 3.72
C LEU A 55 8.34 -5.42 5.25
N GLN A 56 8.49 -6.57 5.89
CA GLN A 56 8.19 -6.76 7.31
C GLN A 56 9.14 -6.04 8.27
N TYR A 57 10.16 -5.39 7.72
CA TYR A 57 11.09 -4.59 8.53
C TYR A 57 10.58 -3.16 8.75
N ASN A 58 9.50 -2.81 8.10
CA ASN A 58 8.86 -1.52 8.28
C ASN A 58 7.83 -1.62 9.40
N ASN A 59 7.80 -0.63 10.27
CA ASN A 59 6.82 -0.55 11.34
C ASN A 59 5.71 0.47 11.07
N LEU A 60 5.80 1.17 9.95
CA LEU A 60 4.81 2.15 9.53
C LEU A 60 4.45 1.88 8.07
N VAL A 61 3.16 1.69 7.83
CA VAL A 61 2.61 1.46 6.49
C VAL A 61 1.61 2.56 6.19
N VAL A 62 1.72 3.16 5.01
CA VAL A 62 0.80 4.21 4.57
C VAL A 62 0.20 3.83 3.23
N PHE A 63 -1.12 3.81 3.16
CA PHE A 63 -1.83 3.70 1.89
C PHE A 63 -2.19 5.11 1.43
N PHE A 64 -1.52 5.56 0.36
CA PHE A 64 -1.79 6.88 -0.22
C PHE A 64 -3.15 6.91 -0.91
N SER A 65 -3.53 5.80 -1.52
CA SER A 65 -4.85 5.60 -2.11
C SER A 65 -5.24 4.13 -2.01
N PRO A 66 -6.54 3.80 -2.03
CA PRO A 66 -6.98 2.41 -1.96
C PRO A 66 -6.90 1.71 -3.32
N THR A 67 -6.71 0.40 -3.29
CA THR A 67 -6.97 -0.45 -4.45
C THR A 67 -8.40 -0.99 -4.34
N TRP A 68 -9.04 -1.29 -5.47
CA TRP A 68 -10.39 -1.85 -5.48
C TRP A 68 -10.39 -3.37 -5.25
N SER A 69 -9.22 -4.01 -5.35
CA SER A 69 -9.07 -5.46 -5.18
C SER A 69 -8.72 -5.80 -3.74
N TYR A 70 -9.56 -6.60 -3.09
CA TYR A 70 -9.25 -7.09 -1.75
C TYR A 70 -8.00 -7.96 -1.74
N GLN A 71 -7.80 -8.77 -2.78
CA GLN A 71 -6.61 -9.61 -2.88
C GLN A 71 -5.33 -8.78 -2.89
N ASP A 72 -5.29 -7.71 -3.68
CA ASP A 72 -4.12 -6.83 -3.74
C ASP A 72 -3.88 -6.14 -2.40
N TYR A 73 -4.95 -5.70 -1.75
CA TYR A 73 -4.88 -5.07 -0.43
C TYR A 73 -4.35 -6.04 0.62
N GLU A 74 -4.90 -7.26 0.66
CA GLU A 74 -4.46 -8.30 1.59
C GLU A 74 -3.00 -8.67 1.38
N GLN A 75 -2.58 -8.82 0.12
CA GLN A 75 -1.18 -9.12 -0.19
C GLN A 75 -0.24 -7.99 0.24
N ALA A 76 -0.62 -6.74 0.01
CA ALA A 76 0.18 -5.60 0.45
C ALA A 76 0.35 -5.60 1.96
N LEU A 77 -0.72 -5.78 2.71
CA LEU A 77 -0.66 -5.89 4.18
C LEU A 77 0.18 -7.08 4.62
N GLY A 78 0.03 -8.23 3.97
CA GLY A 78 0.75 -9.45 4.33
C GLY A 78 2.25 -9.36 4.11
N ARG A 79 2.71 -8.44 3.25
CA ARG A 79 4.15 -8.22 3.06
C ARG A 79 4.75 -7.37 4.16
N ALA A 80 3.99 -6.43 4.66
CA ALA A 80 4.44 -5.52 5.70
C ALA A 80 4.17 -6.09 7.10
N TYR A 81 3.22 -6.99 7.22
CA TYR A 81 2.77 -7.53 8.50
C TYR A 81 2.72 -9.05 8.44
N ARG A 82 3.61 -9.72 9.18
CA ARG A 82 3.67 -11.19 9.29
C ARG A 82 3.63 -11.61 10.75
N ASN A 83 3.12 -12.82 10.99
CA ASN A 83 3.18 -13.45 12.30
C ASN A 83 4.63 -13.60 12.75
N GLY A 84 4.89 -13.31 14.01
CA GLY A 84 6.24 -13.40 14.57
C GLY A 84 7.06 -12.14 14.50
N GLN A 85 6.51 -11.04 13.97
CA GLN A 85 7.19 -9.75 14.06
C GLN A 85 7.21 -9.26 15.51
N ASP A 86 8.38 -8.77 15.93
CA ASP A 86 8.55 -8.24 17.29
C ASP A 86 8.02 -6.82 17.43
N LYS A 87 7.90 -6.10 16.33
CA LYS A 87 7.47 -4.69 16.32
C LYS A 87 6.02 -4.56 15.91
N LYS A 88 5.32 -3.66 16.59
CA LYS A 88 3.97 -3.27 16.20
C LYS A 88 4.01 -2.53 14.87
N VAL A 89 3.17 -2.93 13.94
CA VAL A 89 2.99 -2.25 12.65
C VAL A 89 1.78 -1.33 12.75
N THR A 90 1.98 -0.06 12.44
CA THR A 90 0.91 0.93 12.37
C THR A 90 0.58 1.19 10.91
N VAL A 91 -0.70 1.10 10.58
CA VAL A 91 -1.20 1.31 9.21
C VAL A 91 -2.04 2.57 9.16
N PHE A 92 -1.64 3.50 8.30
CA PHE A 92 -2.41 4.71 8.01
C PHE A 92 -3.01 4.60 6.62
N LYS A 93 -4.24 5.06 6.49
CA LYS A 93 -4.95 5.11 5.21
C LYS A 93 -5.38 6.55 4.96
N PHE A 94 -4.92 7.11 3.86
CA PHE A 94 -5.38 8.43 3.44
C PHE A 94 -6.72 8.26 2.73
N VAL A 95 -7.73 8.93 3.24
CA VAL A 95 -9.10 8.85 2.72
C VAL A 95 -9.62 10.26 2.52
N THR A 96 -10.04 10.58 1.31
CA THR A 96 -10.72 11.84 1.05
C THR A 96 -12.17 11.72 1.53
N LYS A 97 -12.55 12.60 2.44
CA LYS A 97 -13.89 12.59 3.03
C LYS A 97 -14.96 12.85 1.96
N ASP A 98 -16.08 12.14 2.09
CA ASP A 98 -17.24 12.26 1.20
C ASP A 98 -16.94 11.88 -0.26
N THR A 99 -16.01 10.94 -0.45
CA THR A 99 -15.67 10.39 -1.76
C THR A 99 -15.86 8.88 -1.78
N ILE A 100 -15.72 8.28 -2.96
CA ILE A 100 -15.79 6.83 -3.12
C ILE A 100 -14.68 6.12 -2.34
N GLU A 101 -13.60 6.81 -1.97
CA GLU A 101 -12.52 6.19 -1.21
C GLU A 101 -13.01 5.63 0.12
N GLU A 102 -13.98 6.28 0.76
CA GLU A 102 -14.60 5.77 1.99
C GLU A 102 -15.26 4.42 1.74
N ASP A 103 -16.01 4.30 0.64
CA ASP A 103 -16.70 3.07 0.28
C ASP A 103 -15.71 1.97 -0.11
N VAL A 104 -14.63 2.33 -0.79
CA VAL A 104 -13.58 1.38 -1.17
C VAL A 104 -12.94 0.78 0.09
N TYR A 105 -12.53 1.60 1.05
CA TYR A 105 -11.94 1.10 2.28
C TYR A 105 -12.95 0.31 3.13
N GLU A 106 -14.22 0.69 3.12
CA GLU A 106 -15.25 -0.08 3.80
C GLU A 106 -15.38 -1.49 3.21
N ALA A 107 -15.39 -1.59 1.88
CA ALA A 107 -15.43 -2.89 1.21
C ALA A 107 -14.21 -3.73 1.56
N LEU A 108 -13.00 -3.15 1.51
CA LEU A 108 -11.76 -3.85 1.84
C LEU A 108 -11.75 -4.31 3.30
N THR A 109 -12.22 -3.48 4.22
CA THR A 109 -12.33 -3.85 5.63
C THR A 109 -13.29 -5.01 5.82
N SER A 110 -14.33 -5.09 4.99
CA SER A 110 -15.30 -6.19 4.99
C SER A 110 -14.82 -7.40 4.17
N LYS A 111 -13.56 -7.40 3.73
CA LYS A 111 -12.94 -8.47 2.93
C LYS A 111 -13.63 -8.68 1.59
N LYS A 112 -13.97 -7.57 0.93
CA LYS A 112 -14.66 -7.58 -0.36
C LYS A 112 -13.98 -6.65 -1.34
N ASP A 113 -14.07 -6.99 -2.63
CA ASP A 113 -13.70 -6.07 -3.70
C ASP A 113 -14.67 -4.89 -3.73
N PHE A 114 -14.15 -3.72 -4.07
CA PHE A 114 -15.02 -2.61 -4.46
C PHE A 114 -15.32 -2.78 -5.95
N THR A 115 -16.60 -2.94 -6.30
CA THR A 115 -17.01 -3.31 -7.65
C THR A 115 -17.58 -2.13 -8.42
N LYS A 116 -17.65 -2.28 -9.74
CA LYS A 116 -18.31 -1.30 -10.61
C LYS A 116 -19.77 -1.06 -10.17
N ASP A 117 -20.48 -2.11 -9.75
CA ASP A 117 -21.84 -1.99 -9.28
C ASP A 117 -21.94 -1.12 -8.02
N MET A 118 -21.02 -1.28 -7.09
CA MET A 118 -20.93 -0.44 -5.89
C MET A 118 -20.67 1.02 -6.25
N PHE A 119 -19.79 1.27 -7.22
CA PHE A 119 -19.48 2.60 -7.71
C PHE A 119 -20.73 3.26 -8.33
N LEU A 120 -21.41 2.54 -9.21
CA LEU A 120 -22.62 3.03 -9.87
C LEU A 120 -23.74 3.30 -8.87
N LYS A 121 -23.89 2.44 -7.86
CA LYS A 121 -24.88 2.62 -6.81
C LYS A 121 -24.63 3.89 -6.02
N ARG A 122 -23.37 4.20 -5.71
CA ARG A 122 -23.03 5.44 -5.02
C ARG A 122 -23.39 6.67 -5.87
N LEU A 123 -23.12 6.64 -7.18
CA LEU A 123 -23.43 7.75 -8.08
C LEU A 123 -24.94 7.94 -8.25
N GLY A 124 -25.71 6.86 -8.25
CA GLY A 124 -27.16 6.91 -8.43
C GLY A 124 -27.94 7.27 -7.19
N GLY A 125 -27.26 7.46 -6.09
CA GLY A 125 -27.95 7.88 -4.90
C GLY A 125 -27.61 7.25 -3.68
#